data_54751cc7e751f7999d09cafe1e32a504
#
_entry.id   54751cc7e751f7999d09cafe1e32a504
#
_cell.length_a   1.000
_cell.length_b   1.000
_cell.length_c   1.000
_cell.angle_alpha   90.00
_cell.angle_beta   90.00
_cell.angle_gamma   90.00
#
_symmetry.space_group_name_H-M   'P 1'
#
loop_
_entity.id
_entity.type
_entity.pdbx_description
1 polymer ?
#
loop_
_entity_poly.entity_id
_entity_poly.type
_entity_poly.pdbx_seq_one_letter_code
_entity_poly.pdbx_strand_id
1 'polypeptide(L)'
;MDELMAKAKGIVLDVEHSATKDGPGIRTVVFLKGCPLRCIWCHNPESWSFRPETVDDTVHGGKKTYGKERTVADVLEEVLRDKPFYDASGGGLTLSGGEPLAQVRFASALLRAAKDAGVHTAVETCGHLPRTVIEDVRPNVDLWLYDIKGMDGELHRKHTGVDNALIHANLRYLDEQGAKIVLRCPMIPKLNDSDENLAKLAALADALKGVFRIDIEPYSPFGVDKGQQLGLAVYEAPLPPPEYAEGIIRRLSALTRKKVAKGDL
;
A
#
# COMPACT_ATOMS: atom_id res chain seq x y z
N MET A 1 -17.03 5.73 19.20
CA MET A 1 -15.58 6.14 19.28
C MET A 1 -15.38 6.90 20.58
N ASP A 2 -14.42 6.50 21.41
CA ASP A 2 -14.10 7.24 22.63
C ASP A 2 -13.31 8.53 22.34
N GLU A 3 -13.25 9.45 23.33
CA GLU A 3 -12.62 10.75 23.16
C GLU A 3 -11.10 10.69 22.91
N LEU A 4 -10.41 9.67 23.47
CA LEU A 4 -8.99 9.48 23.29
C LEU A 4 -8.67 9.03 21.85
N MET A 5 -9.48 8.11 21.32
CA MET A 5 -9.37 7.68 19.92
C MET A 5 -9.65 8.84 18.94
N ALA A 6 -10.71 9.61 19.20
CA ALA A 6 -11.09 10.74 18.35
C ALA A 6 -9.98 11.78 18.21
N LYS A 7 -9.22 12.02 19.29
CA LYS A 7 -8.12 12.98 19.37
C LYS A 7 -6.77 12.44 18.92
N ALA A 8 -6.66 11.14 18.62
CA ALA A 8 -5.42 10.58 18.09
C ALA A 8 -5.04 11.29 16.79
N LYS A 9 -3.76 11.63 16.64
CA LYS A 9 -3.26 12.44 15.52
C LYS A 9 -2.33 11.62 14.63
N GLY A 10 -2.40 11.91 13.33
CA GLY A 10 -1.49 11.37 12.32
C GLY A 10 -1.13 12.43 11.28
N ILE A 11 -0.03 12.19 10.59
CA ILE A 11 0.38 12.99 9.44
C ILE A 11 -0.23 12.36 8.19
N VAL A 12 -1.30 12.96 7.72
CA VAL A 12 -2.01 12.58 6.50
C VAL A 12 -1.38 13.27 5.32
N LEU A 13 -1.00 12.51 4.32
CA LEU A 13 -0.44 13.03 3.06
C LEU A 13 -1.55 13.55 2.15
N ASP A 14 -2.56 12.70 1.95
CA ASP A 14 -3.71 12.99 1.08
C ASP A 14 -4.92 12.12 1.46
N VAL A 15 -6.11 12.53 0.98
CA VAL A 15 -7.34 11.74 1.04
C VAL A 15 -7.94 11.73 -0.36
N GLU A 16 -7.92 10.57 -1.00
CA GLU A 16 -8.44 10.36 -2.35
C GLU A 16 -9.83 9.75 -2.28
N HIS A 17 -10.80 10.43 -2.87
CA HIS A 17 -12.19 9.97 -2.97
C HIS A 17 -12.43 9.21 -4.27
N SER A 18 -13.41 8.30 -4.26
CA SER A 18 -13.84 7.55 -5.45
C SER A 18 -12.76 6.68 -6.10
N ALA A 19 -11.77 6.22 -5.32
CA ALA A 19 -10.77 5.28 -5.79
C ALA A 19 -11.41 3.92 -6.15
N THR A 20 -10.94 3.30 -7.22
CA THR A 20 -11.47 2.02 -7.73
C THR A 20 -10.39 0.94 -7.89
N LYS A 21 -9.16 1.21 -7.43
CA LYS A 21 -8.00 0.31 -7.58
C LYS A 21 -7.36 -0.11 -6.27
N ASP A 22 -7.94 0.29 -5.16
CA ASP A 22 -7.37 0.12 -3.83
C ASP A 22 -8.22 -0.79 -2.94
N GLY A 23 -8.81 -1.80 -3.58
CA GLY A 23 -9.71 -2.79 -2.99
C GLY A 23 -11.08 -2.80 -3.67
N PRO A 24 -12.02 -3.62 -3.18
CA PRO A 24 -13.32 -3.79 -3.83
C PRO A 24 -14.19 -2.54 -3.75
N GLY A 25 -14.97 -2.30 -4.79
CA GLY A 25 -15.96 -1.22 -4.86
C GLY A 25 -15.33 0.19 -4.94
N ILE A 26 -16.14 1.20 -4.64
CA ILE A 26 -15.70 2.60 -4.57
C ILE A 26 -15.13 2.86 -3.17
N ARG A 27 -13.94 3.46 -3.09
CA ARG A 27 -13.23 3.63 -1.83
C ARG A 27 -12.76 5.06 -1.61
N THR A 28 -12.61 5.41 -0.34
CA THR A 28 -11.78 6.54 0.05
C THR A 28 -10.44 6.01 0.54
N VAL A 29 -9.36 6.49 -0.07
CA VAL A 29 -7.99 6.11 0.30
C VAL A 29 -7.39 7.22 1.15
N VAL A 30 -6.94 6.89 2.35
CA VAL A 30 -6.21 7.80 3.23
C VAL A 30 -4.73 7.46 3.16
N PHE A 31 -3.96 8.36 2.56
CA PHE A 31 -2.51 8.22 2.43
C PHE A 31 -1.81 8.80 3.66
N LEU A 32 -1.03 7.99 4.37
CA LEU A 32 -0.27 8.42 5.53
C LEU A 32 1.21 8.62 5.20
N LYS A 33 1.86 9.56 5.89
CA LYS A 33 3.31 9.74 5.80
C LYS A 33 4.06 8.76 6.71
N GLY A 34 5.32 8.56 6.38
CA GLY A 34 6.24 7.66 7.07
C GLY A 34 6.31 6.29 6.38
N CYS A 35 7.50 5.92 5.92
CA CYS A 35 7.76 4.61 5.34
C CYS A 35 9.14 4.11 5.79
N PRO A 36 9.29 2.85 6.23
CA PRO A 36 10.59 2.27 6.55
C PRO A 36 11.40 1.89 5.31
N LEU A 37 10.76 1.76 4.15
CA LEU A 37 11.38 1.41 2.89
C LEU A 37 11.87 2.65 2.12
N ARG A 38 12.83 2.42 1.22
CA ARG A 38 13.37 3.42 0.27
C ARG A 38 13.41 2.82 -1.13
N CYS A 39 12.21 2.39 -1.59
CA CYS A 39 12.08 1.78 -2.92
C CYS A 39 12.52 2.75 -3.99
N ILE A 40 13.51 2.36 -4.81
CA ILE A 40 14.05 3.25 -5.85
C ILE A 40 12.98 3.67 -6.88
N TRP A 41 11.93 2.86 -7.08
CA TRP A 41 10.79 3.14 -7.97
C TRP A 41 9.54 3.65 -7.23
N CYS A 42 9.68 4.22 -6.04
CA CYS A 42 8.54 4.63 -5.23
C CYS A 42 7.65 5.64 -5.97
N HIS A 43 6.33 5.40 -6.01
CA HIS A 43 5.36 6.34 -6.58
C HIS A 43 5.13 7.56 -5.69
N ASN A 44 5.33 7.41 -4.36
CA ASN A 44 5.06 8.43 -3.36
C ASN A 44 6.28 8.71 -2.47
N PRO A 45 7.44 9.13 -3.03
CA PRO A 45 8.64 9.42 -2.21
C PRO A 45 8.40 10.55 -1.19
N GLU A 46 7.42 11.42 -1.44
CA GLU A 46 6.95 12.44 -0.51
C GLU A 46 6.30 11.88 0.76
N SER A 47 5.97 10.58 0.76
CA SER A 47 5.47 9.89 1.94
C SER A 47 6.56 9.32 2.86
N TRP A 48 7.84 9.34 2.46
CA TRP A 48 8.91 8.68 3.21
C TRP A 48 9.15 9.27 4.59
N SER A 49 9.11 10.60 4.70
CA SER A 49 9.32 11.31 5.97
C SER A 49 8.11 11.15 6.89
N PHE A 50 8.37 11.02 8.20
CA PHE A 50 7.34 11.01 9.24
C PHE A 50 6.84 12.41 9.62
N ARG A 51 7.36 13.46 8.96
CA ARG A 51 7.02 14.86 9.24
C ARG A 51 6.51 15.53 7.97
N PRO A 52 5.69 16.58 8.10
CA PRO A 52 5.39 17.44 6.97
C PRO A 52 6.69 18.00 6.36
N GLU A 53 6.75 18.08 5.02
CA GLU A 53 7.87 18.62 4.27
C GLU A 53 7.39 19.68 3.31
N THR A 54 8.06 20.84 3.32
CA THR A 54 7.73 21.95 2.44
C THR A 54 8.82 22.10 1.38
N VAL A 55 8.41 22.06 0.13
CA VAL A 55 9.26 22.21 -1.05
C VAL A 55 8.85 23.39 -1.89
N ASP A 56 9.70 23.80 -2.83
CA ASP A 56 9.32 24.77 -3.87
C ASP A 56 8.41 24.06 -4.89
N ASP A 57 7.22 24.65 -5.13
CA ASP A 57 6.31 24.14 -6.16
C ASP A 57 6.77 24.64 -7.53
N THR A 58 7.48 23.79 -8.25
CA THR A 58 8.02 24.13 -9.58
C THR A 58 6.95 24.15 -10.66
N VAL A 59 5.74 23.64 -10.39
CA VAL A 59 4.63 23.59 -11.36
C VAL A 59 3.71 24.81 -11.23
N HIS A 60 3.30 25.13 -10.01
CA HIS A 60 2.33 26.21 -9.76
C HIS A 60 2.97 27.45 -9.14
N GLY A 61 4.25 27.39 -8.79
CA GLY A 61 4.98 28.45 -8.09
C GLY A 61 4.66 28.48 -6.59
N GLY A 62 5.58 29.09 -5.81
CA GLY A 62 5.42 29.20 -4.37
C GLY A 62 5.89 27.97 -3.59
N LYS A 63 5.23 27.67 -2.48
CA LYS A 63 5.57 26.53 -1.60
C LYS A 63 4.44 25.50 -1.57
N LYS A 64 4.81 24.21 -1.63
CA LYS A 64 3.91 23.08 -1.44
C LYS A 64 4.33 22.30 -0.21
N THR A 65 3.38 21.99 0.67
CA THR A 65 3.65 21.17 1.87
C THR A 65 3.03 19.79 1.70
N TYR A 66 3.86 18.76 1.77
CA TYR A 66 3.45 17.37 1.79
C TYR A 66 3.18 16.91 3.22
N GLY A 67 1.94 16.54 3.49
CA GLY A 67 1.47 16.05 4.78
C GLY A 67 0.97 17.15 5.72
N LYS A 68 -0.10 16.82 6.42
CA LYS A 68 -0.75 17.67 7.41
C LYS A 68 -1.14 16.84 8.63
N GLU A 69 -0.92 17.37 9.84
CA GLU A 69 -1.43 16.74 11.05
C GLU A 69 -2.95 16.82 11.06
N ARG A 70 -3.61 15.67 11.25
CA ARG A 70 -5.08 15.57 11.35
C ARG A 70 -5.46 14.64 12.48
N THR A 71 -6.63 14.85 13.08
CA THR A 71 -7.20 13.94 14.06
C THR A 71 -7.97 12.80 13.40
N VAL A 72 -8.15 11.68 14.11
CA VAL A 72 -9.03 10.58 13.66
C VAL A 72 -10.44 11.08 13.41
N ALA A 73 -10.97 11.96 14.26
CA ALA A 73 -12.31 12.53 14.09
C ALA A 73 -12.46 13.27 12.77
N ASP A 74 -11.50 14.15 12.43
CA ASP A 74 -11.55 14.93 11.18
C ASP A 74 -11.50 14.03 9.94
N VAL A 75 -10.63 13.01 9.96
CA VAL A 75 -10.47 12.09 8.83
C VAL A 75 -11.66 11.16 8.71
N LEU A 76 -12.19 10.65 9.83
CA LEU A 76 -13.37 9.79 9.81
C LEU A 76 -14.60 10.54 9.28
N GLU A 77 -14.80 11.79 9.71
CA GLU A 77 -15.90 12.63 9.20
C GLU A 77 -15.85 12.75 7.67
N GLU A 78 -14.66 12.98 7.12
CA GLU A 78 -14.44 13.06 5.67
C GLU A 78 -14.72 11.73 4.98
N VAL A 79 -14.19 10.62 5.49
CA VAL A 79 -14.41 9.25 4.99
C VAL A 79 -15.90 8.89 4.98
N LEU A 80 -16.64 9.25 6.03
CA LEU A 80 -18.06 8.91 6.15
C LEU A 80 -18.97 9.70 5.20
N ARG A 81 -18.51 10.78 4.59
CA ARG A 81 -19.27 11.46 3.52
C ARG A 81 -19.51 10.56 2.31
N ASP A 82 -18.57 9.65 2.05
CA ASP A 82 -18.66 8.70 0.92
C ASP A 82 -19.40 7.39 1.26
N LYS A 83 -19.90 7.24 2.50
CA LYS A 83 -20.57 6.01 2.93
C LYS A 83 -21.70 5.53 2.00
N PRO A 84 -22.53 6.40 1.42
CA PRO A 84 -23.54 5.95 0.46
C PRO A 84 -22.95 5.22 -0.77
N PHE A 85 -21.75 5.63 -1.23
CA PHE A 85 -21.05 4.95 -2.33
C PHE A 85 -20.47 3.61 -1.88
N TYR A 86 -19.98 3.51 -0.65
CA TYR A 86 -19.50 2.24 -0.10
C TYR A 86 -20.64 1.22 0.02
N ASP A 87 -21.78 1.65 0.56
CA ASP A 87 -22.95 0.79 0.75
C ASP A 87 -23.50 0.28 -0.61
N ALA A 88 -23.44 1.11 -1.64
CA ALA A 88 -23.90 0.74 -2.99
C ALA A 88 -22.94 -0.17 -3.75
N SER A 89 -21.62 -0.07 -3.52
CA SER A 89 -20.60 -0.74 -4.32
C SER A 89 -19.89 -1.89 -3.60
N GLY A 90 -20.09 -2.04 -2.28
CA GLY A 90 -19.29 -2.91 -1.44
C GLY A 90 -17.87 -2.37 -1.16
N GLY A 91 -17.71 -1.05 -1.31
CA GLY A 91 -16.44 -0.34 -1.07
C GLY A 91 -16.19 0.01 0.39
N GLY A 92 -15.35 1.01 0.64
CA GLY A 92 -15.03 1.43 2.01
C GLY A 92 -13.77 2.28 2.14
N LEU A 93 -13.12 2.18 3.29
CA LEU A 93 -11.86 2.85 3.60
C LEU A 93 -10.67 1.97 3.22
N THR A 94 -9.65 2.56 2.58
CA THR A 94 -8.31 1.98 2.47
C THR A 94 -7.29 2.91 3.13
N LEU A 95 -6.44 2.35 3.99
CA LEU A 95 -5.24 3.04 4.45
C LEU A 95 -4.06 2.66 3.56
N SER A 96 -3.37 3.66 3.05
CA SER A 96 -2.19 3.53 2.17
C SER A 96 -1.20 4.68 2.44
N GLY A 97 -0.33 5.01 1.48
CA GLY A 97 0.60 6.15 1.54
C GLY A 97 2.05 5.73 1.44
N GLY A 98 2.83 5.95 2.50
CA GLY A 98 4.13 5.30 2.70
C GLY A 98 3.94 3.89 3.25
N GLU A 99 4.00 3.75 4.57
CA GLU A 99 3.56 2.58 5.31
C GLU A 99 2.54 3.06 6.36
N PRO A 100 1.24 2.88 6.14
CA PRO A 100 0.24 3.48 7.02
C PRO A 100 0.32 2.96 8.45
N LEU A 101 0.74 1.72 8.64
CA LEU A 101 0.87 1.10 9.95
C LEU A 101 2.10 1.59 10.73
N ALA A 102 3.00 2.34 10.11
CA ALA A 102 4.09 3.01 10.82
C ALA A 102 3.56 4.12 11.76
N GLN A 103 2.35 4.63 11.53
CA GLN A 103 1.61 5.51 12.43
C GLN A 103 0.54 4.72 13.21
N VAL A 104 0.94 3.65 13.88
CA VAL A 104 0.04 2.62 14.45
C VAL A 104 -1.10 3.19 15.30
N ARG A 105 -0.83 4.19 16.16
CA ARG A 105 -1.87 4.77 17.03
C ARG A 105 -3.00 5.42 16.23
N PHE A 106 -2.65 6.15 15.19
CA PHE A 106 -3.63 6.79 14.31
C PHE A 106 -4.33 5.77 13.43
N ALA A 107 -3.57 4.89 12.77
CA ALA A 107 -4.11 3.86 11.88
C ALA A 107 -5.07 2.90 12.59
N SER A 108 -4.69 2.37 13.77
CA SER A 108 -5.52 1.48 14.58
C SER A 108 -6.82 2.18 15.01
N ALA A 109 -6.74 3.42 15.48
CA ALA A 109 -7.91 4.19 15.89
C ALA A 109 -8.86 4.48 14.72
N LEU A 110 -8.33 4.87 13.55
CA LEU A 110 -9.15 5.16 12.36
C LEU A 110 -9.81 3.90 11.80
N LEU A 111 -9.07 2.79 11.69
CA LEU A 111 -9.61 1.50 11.25
C LEU A 111 -10.74 1.03 12.16
N ARG A 112 -10.53 1.07 13.48
CA ARG A 112 -11.56 0.70 14.45
C ARG A 112 -12.80 1.58 14.33
N ALA A 113 -12.61 2.90 14.25
CA ALA A 113 -13.72 3.84 14.13
C ALA A 113 -14.52 3.66 12.84
N ALA A 114 -13.84 3.39 11.71
CA ALA A 114 -14.50 3.05 10.44
C ALA A 114 -15.28 1.73 10.53
N LYS A 115 -14.69 0.72 11.17
CA LYS A 115 -15.35 -0.58 11.42
C LYS A 115 -16.59 -0.44 12.29
N ASP A 116 -16.51 0.32 13.38
CA ASP A 116 -17.63 0.62 14.28
C ASP A 116 -18.76 1.36 13.54
N ALA A 117 -18.43 2.14 12.48
CA ALA A 117 -19.39 2.82 11.61
C ALA A 117 -19.93 1.93 10.48
N GLY A 118 -19.59 0.64 10.45
CA GLY A 118 -20.01 -0.31 9.42
C GLY A 118 -19.35 -0.13 8.07
N VAL A 119 -18.14 0.47 8.03
CA VAL A 119 -17.37 0.64 6.79
C VAL A 119 -16.39 -0.52 6.63
N HIS A 120 -16.38 -1.14 5.44
CA HIS A 120 -15.36 -2.13 5.08
C HIS A 120 -13.97 -1.50 5.04
N THR A 121 -13.00 -2.15 5.66
CA THR A 121 -11.64 -1.63 5.84
C THR A 121 -10.62 -2.44 5.05
N ALA A 122 -9.72 -1.76 4.36
CA ALA A 122 -8.54 -2.35 3.74
C ALA A 122 -7.27 -1.62 4.17
N VAL A 123 -6.16 -2.34 4.16
CA VAL A 123 -4.84 -1.77 4.44
C VAL A 123 -3.89 -2.22 3.34
N GLU A 124 -3.26 -1.25 2.67
CA GLU A 124 -2.13 -1.47 1.79
C GLU A 124 -0.84 -1.32 2.61
N THR A 125 -0.03 -2.37 2.65
CA THR A 125 1.17 -2.40 3.51
C THR A 125 2.33 -3.11 2.84
N CYS A 126 3.54 -2.61 3.08
CA CYS A 126 4.76 -3.33 2.74
C CYS A 126 5.11 -4.42 3.76
N GLY A 127 4.42 -4.47 4.89
CA GLY A 127 4.61 -5.48 5.93
C GLY A 127 5.94 -5.44 6.69
N HIS A 128 6.80 -4.45 6.48
CA HIS A 128 8.07 -4.30 7.19
C HIS A 128 7.88 -3.55 8.52
N LEU A 129 7.23 -4.21 9.47
CA LEU A 129 6.82 -3.66 10.76
C LEU A 129 7.00 -4.71 11.87
N PRO A 130 7.17 -4.31 13.13
CA PRO A 130 7.05 -5.24 14.24
C PRO A 130 5.70 -5.99 14.18
N ARG A 131 5.71 -7.30 14.44
CA ARG A 131 4.50 -8.13 14.42
C ARG A 131 3.40 -7.59 15.33
N THR A 132 3.75 -7.05 16.47
CA THR A 132 2.81 -6.46 17.44
C THR A 132 1.94 -5.35 16.84
N VAL A 133 2.45 -4.62 15.84
CA VAL A 133 1.67 -3.61 15.10
C VAL A 133 0.58 -4.28 14.26
N ILE A 134 0.92 -5.37 13.58
CA ILE A 134 -0.04 -6.13 12.77
C ILE A 134 -1.09 -6.80 13.66
N GLU A 135 -0.68 -7.34 14.80
CA GLU A 135 -1.57 -7.93 15.80
C GLU A 135 -2.59 -6.92 16.32
N ASP A 136 -2.17 -5.68 16.59
CA ASP A 136 -3.04 -4.60 17.07
C ASP A 136 -4.11 -4.18 16.05
N VAL A 137 -3.74 -4.03 14.78
CA VAL A 137 -4.68 -3.54 13.75
C VAL A 137 -5.53 -4.63 13.13
N ARG A 138 -5.05 -5.89 13.08
CA ARG A 138 -5.69 -7.01 12.39
C ARG A 138 -7.19 -7.19 12.67
N PRO A 139 -7.69 -7.05 13.91
CA PRO A 139 -9.13 -7.24 14.19
C PRO A 139 -10.03 -6.24 13.44
N ASN A 140 -9.47 -5.12 12.99
CA ASN A 140 -10.18 -4.04 12.33
C ASN A 140 -9.86 -3.95 10.82
N VAL A 141 -9.28 -4.99 10.22
CA VAL A 141 -8.93 -5.05 8.79
C VAL A 141 -9.67 -6.20 8.12
N ASP A 142 -10.50 -5.89 7.12
CA ASP A 142 -11.25 -6.87 6.34
C ASP A 142 -10.45 -7.43 5.17
N LEU A 143 -9.54 -6.61 4.60
CA LEU A 143 -8.73 -6.96 3.44
C LEU A 143 -7.31 -6.40 3.57
N TRP A 144 -6.34 -7.24 3.31
CA TRP A 144 -4.93 -6.85 3.22
C TRP A 144 -4.50 -6.78 1.75
N LEU A 145 -4.07 -5.61 1.33
CA LEU A 145 -3.36 -5.38 0.08
C LEU A 145 -1.87 -5.43 0.42
N TYR A 146 -1.25 -6.58 0.21
CA TYR A 146 0.07 -6.86 0.78
C TYR A 146 1.15 -6.82 -0.32
N ASP A 147 2.09 -5.91 -0.17
CA ASP A 147 3.13 -5.68 -1.17
C ASP A 147 4.23 -6.74 -1.14
N ILE A 148 4.49 -7.39 -2.26
CA ILE A 148 5.67 -8.23 -2.52
C ILE A 148 6.51 -7.60 -3.62
N LYS A 149 7.62 -6.98 -3.22
CA LYS A 149 8.46 -6.17 -4.12
C LYS A 149 9.61 -6.96 -4.75
N GLY A 150 9.84 -8.19 -4.29
CA GLY A 150 10.86 -9.12 -4.79
C GLY A 150 11.09 -10.29 -3.84
N MET A 151 11.45 -11.43 -4.40
CA MET A 151 11.60 -12.69 -3.66
C MET A 151 13.02 -12.95 -3.17
N ASP A 152 14.02 -12.33 -3.80
CA ASP A 152 15.42 -12.41 -3.37
C ASP A 152 15.71 -11.32 -2.32
N GLY A 153 16.21 -11.71 -1.15
CA GLY A 153 16.41 -10.81 -0.01
C GLY A 153 17.52 -9.77 -0.23
N GLU A 154 18.59 -10.14 -0.96
CA GLU A 154 19.70 -9.21 -1.23
C GLU A 154 19.27 -8.18 -2.29
N LEU A 155 18.62 -8.63 -3.37
CA LEU A 155 18.07 -7.72 -4.38
C LEU A 155 16.98 -6.84 -3.78
N HIS A 156 16.13 -7.39 -2.91
CA HIS A 156 15.13 -6.61 -2.17
C HIS A 156 15.80 -5.50 -1.35
N ARG A 157 16.85 -5.83 -0.57
CA ARG A 157 17.60 -4.83 0.21
C ARG A 157 18.25 -3.78 -0.68
N LYS A 158 18.84 -4.20 -1.79
CA LYS A 158 19.45 -3.28 -2.76
C LYS A 158 18.45 -2.25 -3.30
N HIS A 159 17.22 -2.68 -3.55
CA HIS A 159 16.22 -1.86 -4.25
C HIS A 159 15.26 -1.11 -3.30
N THR A 160 15.12 -1.57 -2.04
CA THR A 160 14.15 -1.01 -1.10
C THR A 160 14.76 -0.54 0.22
N GLY A 161 16.04 -0.81 0.43
CA GLY A 161 16.77 -0.47 1.68
C GLY A 161 16.68 -1.52 2.78
N VAL A 162 15.79 -2.52 2.68
CA VAL A 162 15.62 -3.59 3.68
C VAL A 162 15.49 -4.96 3.02
N ASP A 163 15.83 -6.04 3.74
CA ASP A 163 15.53 -7.39 3.26
C ASP A 163 14.03 -7.73 3.42
N ASN A 164 13.62 -8.85 2.84
CA ASN A 164 12.21 -9.28 2.83
C ASN A 164 11.85 -10.32 3.91
N ALA A 165 12.77 -10.69 4.78
CA ALA A 165 12.52 -11.76 5.76
C ALA A 165 11.36 -11.42 6.71
N LEU A 166 11.36 -10.20 7.28
CA LEU A 166 10.28 -9.73 8.15
C LEU A 166 8.95 -9.60 7.40
N ILE A 167 9.00 -9.12 6.17
CA ILE A 167 7.82 -8.99 5.29
C ILE A 167 7.17 -10.36 5.10
N HIS A 168 7.95 -11.37 4.72
CA HIS A 168 7.44 -12.73 4.53
C HIS A 168 6.98 -13.39 5.84
N ALA A 169 7.64 -13.12 6.97
CA ALA A 169 7.22 -13.62 8.27
C ALA A 169 5.84 -13.05 8.68
N ASN A 170 5.63 -11.76 8.47
CA ASN A 170 4.37 -11.09 8.76
C ASN A 170 3.25 -11.53 7.82
N LEU A 171 3.54 -11.76 6.55
CA LEU A 171 2.57 -12.31 5.59
C LEU A 171 2.09 -13.72 6.01
N ARG A 172 3.02 -14.60 6.39
CA ARG A 172 2.66 -15.94 6.89
C ARG A 172 1.82 -15.86 8.17
N TYR A 173 2.18 -14.97 9.08
CA TYR A 173 1.38 -14.76 10.28
C TYR A 173 -0.05 -14.32 9.94
N LEU A 174 -0.25 -13.39 9.01
CA LEU A 174 -1.59 -12.98 8.58
C LEU A 174 -2.38 -14.16 7.99
N ASP A 175 -1.75 -14.97 7.17
CA ASP A 175 -2.35 -16.19 6.60
C ASP A 175 -2.77 -17.19 7.69
N GLU A 176 -1.91 -17.45 8.67
CA GLU A 176 -2.19 -18.31 9.83
C GLU A 176 -3.38 -17.80 10.66
N GLN A 177 -3.58 -16.48 10.68
CA GLN A 177 -4.71 -15.84 11.36
C GLN A 177 -5.99 -15.78 10.49
N GLY A 178 -5.98 -16.37 9.29
CA GLY A 178 -7.13 -16.42 8.40
C GLY A 178 -7.46 -15.11 7.69
N ALA A 179 -6.50 -14.20 7.56
CA ALA A 179 -6.69 -12.94 6.86
C ALA A 179 -6.99 -13.14 5.37
N LYS A 180 -7.83 -12.26 4.80
CA LYS A 180 -8.02 -12.18 3.35
C LYS A 180 -6.94 -11.29 2.75
N ILE A 181 -6.19 -11.81 1.77
CA ILE A 181 -4.98 -11.16 1.26
C ILE A 181 -5.01 -11.12 -0.26
N VAL A 182 -4.73 -9.94 -0.81
CA VAL A 182 -4.30 -9.74 -2.20
C VAL A 182 -2.82 -9.42 -2.15
N LEU A 183 -1.99 -10.15 -2.89
CA LEU A 183 -0.60 -9.76 -3.09
C LEU A 183 -0.53 -8.68 -4.16
N ARG A 184 0.05 -7.53 -3.83
CA ARG A 184 0.36 -6.45 -4.78
C ARG A 184 1.84 -6.55 -5.16
N CYS A 185 2.09 -6.66 -6.45
CA CYS A 185 3.42 -6.95 -6.96
C CYS A 185 3.85 -5.87 -7.96
N PRO A 186 4.56 -4.82 -7.48
CA PRO A 186 5.20 -3.89 -8.40
C PRO A 186 6.20 -4.63 -9.29
N MET A 187 5.99 -4.59 -10.61
CA MET A 187 6.85 -5.25 -11.60
C MET A 187 7.66 -4.22 -12.37
N ILE A 188 8.94 -4.22 -12.09
CA ILE A 188 9.90 -3.27 -12.65
C ILE A 188 10.78 -4.03 -13.66
N PRO A 189 10.73 -3.67 -14.95
CA PRO A 189 11.49 -4.37 -15.98
C PRO A 189 12.97 -4.54 -15.62
N LYS A 190 13.46 -5.77 -15.75
CA LYS A 190 14.87 -6.18 -15.48
C LYS A 190 15.30 -6.12 -14.02
N LEU A 191 14.45 -5.70 -13.08
CA LEU A 191 14.79 -5.68 -11.65
C LEU A 191 14.17 -6.85 -10.89
N ASN A 192 12.87 -7.12 -11.11
CA ASN A 192 12.15 -8.17 -10.36
C ASN A 192 11.18 -8.99 -11.23
N ASP A 193 11.32 -8.95 -12.57
CA ASP A 193 10.46 -9.63 -13.52
C ASP A 193 11.06 -10.92 -14.10
N SER A 194 12.13 -11.45 -13.50
CA SER A 194 12.79 -12.71 -13.94
C SER A 194 11.88 -13.92 -13.71
N ASP A 195 12.07 -14.97 -14.52
CA ASP A 195 11.35 -16.25 -14.36
C ASP A 195 11.56 -16.85 -12.97
N GLU A 196 12.76 -16.74 -12.40
CA GLU A 196 13.06 -17.20 -11.07
C GLU A 196 12.25 -16.46 -10.01
N ASN A 197 12.15 -15.10 -10.09
CA ASN A 197 11.36 -14.32 -9.16
C ASN A 197 9.87 -14.67 -9.26
N LEU A 198 9.34 -14.82 -10.48
CA LEU A 198 7.94 -15.21 -10.72
C LEU A 198 7.64 -16.61 -10.18
N ALA A 199 8.55 -17.58 -10.37
CA ALA A 199 8.38 -18.93 -9.83
C ALA A 199 8.35 -18.96 -8.30
N LYS A 200 9.24 -18.19 -7.63
CA LYS A 200 9.24 -18.06 -6.18
C LYS A 200 7.98 -17.35 -5.65
N LEU A 201 7.51 -16.32 -6.35
CA LEU A 201 6.26 -15.61 -6.02
C LEU A 201 5.05 -16.53 -6.14
N ALA A 202 4.94 -17.30 -7.22
CA ALA A 202 3.90 -18.31 -7.42
C ALA A 202 3.88 -19.34 -6.29
N ALA A 203 5.05 -19.90 -5.95
CA ALA A 203 5.19 -20.85 -4.85
C ALA A 203 4.78 -20.27 -3.50
N LEU A 204 5.17 -19.02 -3.20
CA LEU A 204 4.74 -18.31 -1.99
C LEU A 204 3.22 -18.16 -1.95
N ALA A 205 2.61 -17.66 -3.03
CA ALA A 205 1.17 -17.44 -3.10
C ALA A 205 0.37 -18.73 -2.95
N ASP A 206 0.81 -19.82 -3.59
CA ASP A 206 0.14 -21.13 -3.51
C ASP A 206 0.24 -21.78 -2.14
N ALA A 207 1.29 -21.47 -1.36
CA ALA A 207 1.46 -21.96 0.00
C ALA A 207 0.53 -21.27 1.01
N LEU A 208 -0.01 -20.11 0.68
CA LEU A 208 -0.83 -19.28 1.58
C LEU A 208 -2.32 -19.42 1.24
N LYS A 209 -3.13 -19.81 2.24
CA LYS A 209 -4.57 -20.05 2.06
C LYS A 209 -5.36 -18.77 1.93
N GLY A 210 -5.01 -17.74 2.69
CA GLY A 210 -5.66 -16.43 2.72
C GLY A 210 -5.38 -15.58 1.48
N VAL A 211 -4.32 -15.89 0.73
CA VAL A 211 -4.05 -15.25 -0.57
C VAL A 211 -5.02 -15.80 -1.61
N PHE A 212 -5.86 -14.95 -2.17
CA PHE A 212 -6.83 -15.35 -3.19
C PHE A 212 -6.59 -14.70 -4.56
N ARG A 213 -5.74 -13.65 -4.61
CA ARG A 213 -5.41 -12.91 -5.85
C ARG A 213 -3.99 -12.36 -5.77
N ILE A 214 -3.35 -12.24 -6.95
CA ILE A 214 -2.07 -11.56 -7.16
C ILE A 214 -2.32 -10.44 -8.16
N ASP A 215 -2.05 -9.20 -7.77
CA ASP A 215 -2.16 -8.02 -8.61
C ASP A 215 -0.78 -7.58 -9.10
N ILE A 216 -0.67 -7.44 -10.41
CA ILE A 216 0.54 -6.96 -11.08
C ILE A 216 0.42 -5.46 -11.28
N GLU A 217 1.37 -4.72 -10.71
CA GLU A 217 1.49 -3.27 -10.81
C GLU A 217 2.69 -2.93 -11.71
N PRO A 218 2.49 -2.64 -12.99
CA PRO A 218 3.61 -2.31 -13.87
C PRO A 218 4.25 -0.99 -13.45
N TYR A 219 5.57 -0.88 -13.66
CA TYR A 219 6.31 0.34 -13.36
C TYR A 219 5.66 1.58 -14.00
N SER A 220 5.63 2.65 -13.23
CA SER A 220 5.23 3.99 -13.66
C SER A 220 6.17 5.04 -13.02
N PRO A 221 6.53 6.12 -13.73
CA PRO A 221 7.42 7.16 -13.24
C PRO A 221 6.74 8.20 -12.33
N PHE A 222 5.57 7.92 -11.76
CA PHE A 222 4.79 8.88 -10.95
C PHE A 222 5.55 9.51 -9.79
N GLY A 223 6.60 8.85 -9.29
CA GLY A 223 7.42 9.38 -8.20
C GLY A 223 8.61 10.23 -8.65
N VAL A 224 8.94 10.27 -9.94
CA VAL A 224 10.17 10.91 -10.43
C VAL A 224 10.17 12.41 -10.13
N ASP A 225 9.16 13.14 -10.60
CA ASP A 225 9.07 14.60 -10.39
C ASP A 225 9.01 14.96 -8.91
N LYS A 226 8.24 14.20 -8.13
CA LYS A 226 8.10 14.39 -6.67
C LYS A 226 9.42 14.14 -5.95
N GLY A 227 10.15 13.10 -6.35
CA GLY A 227 11.48 12.79 -5.81
C GLY A 227 12.50 13.87 -6.13
N GLN A 228 12.50 14.38 -7.37
CA GLN A 228 13.38 15.49 -7.78
C GLN A 228 13.11 16.77 -6.98
N GLN A 229 11.82 17.12 -6.77
CA GLN A 229 11.44 18.28 -5.94
C GLN A 229 11.92 18.14 -4.49
N LEU A 230 12.02 16.91 -3.99
CA LEU A 230 12.52 16.58 -2.65
C LEU A 230 14.05 16.45 -2.59
N GLY A 231 14.76 16.62 -3.70
CA GLY A 231 16.21 16.42 -3.76
C GLY A 231 16.66 14.97 -3.58
N LEU A 232 15.78 14.02 -3.85
CA LEU A 232 16.07 12.59 -3.71
C LEU A 232 16.67 12.02 -5.00
N ALA A 233 17.51 11.00 -4.85
CA ALA A 233 17.92 10.19 -5.99
C ALA A 233 16.71 9.40 -6.50
N VAL A 234 16.36 9.56 -7.76
CA VAL A 234 15.22 8.90 -8.38
C VAL A 234 15.68 7.84 -9.39
N TYR A 235 14.93 6.75 -9.42
CA TYR A 235 15.07 5.74 -10.46
C TYR A 235 14.13 6.10 -11.62
N GLU A 236 14.73 6.35 -12.76
CA GLU A 236 13.98 6.61 -13.99
C GLU A 236 14.28 5.51 -15.00
N ALA A 237 13.24 4.89 -15.49
CA ALA A 237 13.31 3.91 -16.57
C ALA A 237 12.24 4.22 -17.63
N PRO A 238 12.43 3.76 -18.87
CA PRO A 238 11.38 3.83 -19.86
C PRO A 238 10.10 3.13 -19.37
N LEU A 239 8.95 3.73 -19.70
CA LEU A 239 7.67 3.07 -19.49
C LEU A 239 7.69 1.70 -20.16
N PRO A 240 7.24 0.63 -19.46
CA PRO A 240 7.09 -0.66 -20.09
C PRO A 240 6.02 -0.57 -21.20
N PRO A 241 6.16 -1.37 -22.27
CA PRO A 241 5.17 -1.38 -23.34
C PRO A 241 3.80 -1.85 -22.82
N PRO A 242 2.69 -1.46 -23.47
CA PRO A 242 1.33 -1.78 -22.98
C PRO A 242 1.10 -3.27 -22.70
N GLU A 243 1.69 -4.16 -23.49
CA GLU A 243 1.59 -5.61 -23.37
C GLU A 243 2.45 -6.22 -22.25
N TYR A 244 3.30 -5.43 -21.60
CA TYR A 244 4.21 -5.92 -20.56
C TYR A 244 3.46 -6.56 -19.39
N ALA A 245 2.46 -5.88 -18.85
CA ALA A 245 1.68 -6.41 -17.73
C ALA A 245 0.98 -7.72 -18.11
N GLU A 246 0.39 -7.80 -19.29
CA GLU A 246 -0.24 -9.01 -19.82
C GLU A 246 0.76 -10.16 -19.98
N GLY A 247 1.99 -9.85 -20.41
CA GLY A 247 3.08 -10.81 -20.51
C GLY A 247 3.44 -11.40 -19.14
N ILE A 248 3.59 -10.57 -18.12
CA ILE A 248 3.83 -11.01 -16.73
C ILE A 248 2.65 -11.84 -16.21
N ILE A 249 1.41 -11.36 -16.40
CA ILE A 249 0.21 -12.08 -15.99
C ILE A 249 0.14 -13.48 -16.60
N ARG A 250 0.38 -13.63 -17.91
CA ARG A 250 0.40 -14.95 -18.58
C ARG A 250 1.47 -15.87 -17.99
N ARG A 251 2.71 -15.36 -17.80
CA ARG A 251 3.82 -16.15 -17.22
C ARG A 251 3.50 -16.61 -15.80
N LEU A 252 3.01 -15.71 -14.95
CA LEU A 252 2.70 -16.02 -13.57
C LEU A 252 1.46 -16.92 -13.45
N SER A 253 0.43 -16.72 -14.26
CA SER A 253 -0.77 -17.59 -14.28
C SER A 253 -0.48 -19.04 -14.66
N ALA A 254 0.58 -19.27 -15.43
CA ALA A 254 1.02 -20.63 -15.76
C ALA A 254 1.73 -21.34 -14.58
N LEU A 255 2.13 -20.60 -13.54
CA LEU A 255 2.93 -21.10 -12.41
C LEU A 255 2.12 -21.21 -11.11
N THR A 256 0.95 -20.59 -10.99
CA THR A 256 0.15 -20.56 -9.76
C THR A 256 -1.31 -20.92 -10.00
N ARG A 257 -1.97 -21.43 -8.95
CA ARG A 257 -3.42 -21.67 -8.95
C ARG A 257 -4.24 -20.43 -8.54
N LYS A 258 -3.57 -19.37 -8.12
CA LYS A 258 -4.23 -18.13 -7.70
C LYS A 258 -4.65 -17.30 -8.91
N LYS A 259 -5.70 -16.49 -8.76
CA LYS A 259 -6.06 -15.50 -9.78
C LYS A 259 -4.93 -14.48 -9.92
N VAL A 260 -4.45 -14.26 -11.13
CA VAL A 260 -3.48 -13.20 -11.45
C VAL A 260 -4.17 -12.17 -12.34
N ALA A 261 -4.05 -10.90 -12.00
CA ALA A 261 -4.67 -9.81 -12.76
C ALA A 261 -3.80 -8.56 -12.71
N LYS A 262 -4.14 -7.55 -13.51
CA LYS A 262 -3.62 -6.20 -13.32
C LYS A 262 -4.28 -5.59 -12.08
N GLY A 263 -3.59 -4.74 -11.34
CA GLY A 263 -4.12 -4.09 -10.15
C GLY A 263 -5.29 -3.15 -10.46
N ASP A 264 -6.50 -3.70 -10.42
CA ASP A 264 -7.77 -3.03 -10.72
C ASP A 264 -8.94 -3.64 -9.90
N LEU A 265 -8.65 -4.01 -8.67
CA LEU A 265 -9.61 -4.69 -7.79
C LEU A 265 -10.68 -3.74 -7.30
#